data_680925c8d414ebb597c2d7e2ca49827d
#
_entry.id   680925c8d414ebb597c2d7e2ca49827d
#
_cell.length_a   1.000
_cell.length_b   1.000
_cell.length_c   1.000
_cell.angle_alpha   90.00
_cell.angle_beta   90.00
_cell.angle_gamma   90.00
#
_symmetry.space_group_name_H-M   'P 1'
#
loop_
_entity.id
_entity.type
_entity.pdbx_description
1 polymer ?
#
loop_
_entity_poly.entity_id
_entity_poly.type
_entity_poly.pdbx_seq_one_letter_code
_entity_poly.pdbx_strand_id
1 'polypeptide(L)'
;AALNRGRWIKLLDNPSQYDYLLSPSGKSTQRQYLADVARVMDYLVSELEFRTSKVGVVTANGFLLRTWANVARGTGLPEWRVKQCVKYAKDRGWITSKQPRENINGDWYGLASIKRITDKYFRDIGLNLAYLNAKQAATQNLKKLSDSTGVHLRYLLTPITLLRKFARRATQTNAVTFP
;
A
#
# COMPACT_ATOMS: atom_id res chain seq x y z
N ALA A 1 -9.30 -0.97 8.75
CA ALA A 1 -8.27 -1.67 9.54
C ALA A 1 -8.90 -2.62 10.57
N ALA A 2 -9.84 -2.16 11.46
CA ALA A 2 -10.39 -3.00 12.54
C ALA A 2 -10.98 -4.32 12.04
N LEU A 3 -11.85 -4.31 11.03
CA LEU A 3 -12.41 -5.53 10.42
C LEU A 3 -11.31 -6.45 9.86
N ASN A 4 -10.29 -5.89 9.24
CA ASN A 4 -9.16 -6.64 8.72
C ASN A 4 -8.41 -7.37 9.85
N ARG A 5 -8.10 -6.66 10.94
CA ARG A 5 -7.46 -7.24 12.11
C ARG A 5 -8.29 -8.35 12.75
N GLY A 6 -9.58 -8.11 12.96
CA GLY A 6 -10.49 -9.12 13.50
C GLY A 6 -10.60 -10.36 12.62
N ARG A 7 -10.52 -10.19 11.28
CA ARG A 7 -10.52 -11.33 10.37
C ARG A 7 -9.21 -12.13 10.45
N TRP A 8 -8.06 -11.46 10.50
CA TRP A 8 -6.78 -12.15 10.65
C TRP A 8 -6.65 -12.93 11.95
N ILE A 9 -7.20 -12.42 13.07
CA ILE A 9 -7.24 -13.18 14.32
C ILE A 9 -7.93 -14.54 14.10
N LYS A 10 -9.11 -14.55 13.49
CA LYS A 10 -9.85 -15.79 13.17
C LYS A 10 -9.10 -16.71 12.21
N LEU A 11 -8.41 -16.16 11.19
CA LEU A 11 -7.63 -16.95 10.24
C LEU A 11 -6.42 -17.62 10.90
N LEU A 12 -5.81 -16.95 11.88
CA LEU A 12 -4.65 -17.47 12.61
C LEU A 12 -5.01 -18.55 13.65
N ASP A 13 -6.28 -18.70 14.02
CA ASP A 13 -6.71 -19.77 14.93
C ASP A 13 -6.55 -21.15 14.26
N ASN A 14 -6.93 -21.28 12.99
CA ASN A 14 -6.75 -22.51 12.22
C ASN A 14 -6.39 -22.20 10.75
N PRO A 15 -5.14 -21.81 10.46
CA PRO A 15 -4.73 -21.40 9.11
C PRO A 15 -4.83 -22.51 8.08
N SER A 16 -4.73 -23.79 8.49
CA SER A 16 -4.75 -24.95 7.59
C SER A 16 -6.09 -25.15 6.89
N GLN A 17 -7.16 -24.55 7.39
CA GLN A 17 -8.50 -24.61 6.78
C GLN A 17 -8.63 -23.74 5.53
N TYR A 18 -7.65 -22.88 5.24
CA TYR A 18 -7.72 -21.91 4.16
C TYR A 18 -6.64 -22.16 3.13
N ASP A 19 -7.02 -22.68 1.96
CA ASP A 19 -6.10 -23.04 0.88
C ASP A 19 -5.17 -21.89 0.47
N TYR A 20 -5.68 -20.66 0.50
CA TYR A 20 -4.89 -19.48 0.17
C TYR A 20 -3.83 -19.11 1.24
N LEU A 21 -3.84 -19.75 2.41
CA LEU A 21 -2.80 -19.62 3.44
C LEU A 21 -1.76 -20.77 3.40
N LEU A 22 -2.05 -21.85 2.69
CA LEU A 22 -1.10 -22.95 2.53
C LEU A 22 0.08 -22.55 1.63
N SER A 23 1.19 -23.26 1.76
CA SER A 23 2.31 -23.13 0.84
C SER A 23 1.92 -23.63 -0.56
N PRO A 24 2.69 -23.31 -1.62
CA PRO A 24 2.43 -23.87 -2.96
C PRO A 24 2.45 -25.39 -3.03
N SER A 25 3.12 -26.05 -2.07
CA SER A 25 3.15 -27.51 -1.93
C SER A 25 2.00 -28.07 -1.08
N GLY A 26 0.99 -27.28 -0.74
CA GLY A 26 -0.15 -27.68 0.10
C GLY A 26 0.18 -27.82 1.59
N LYS A 27 1.41 -27.53 2.01
CA LYS A 27 1.82 -27.63 3.43
C LYS A 27 1.37 -26.41 4.21
N SER A 28 1.09 -26.61 5.50
CA SER A 28 0.77 -25.53 6.43
C SER A 28 1.92 -24.51 6.53
N THR A 29 1.59 -23.25 6.44
CA THR A 29 2.56 -22.17 6.67
C THR A 29 2.71 -21.92 8.18
N GLN A 30 3.92 -21.65 8.64
CA GLN A 30 4.18 -21.36 10.06
C GLN A 30 3.28 -20.25 10.59
N ARG A 31 2.60 -20.50 11.72
CA ARG A 31 1.68 -19.53 12.34
C ARG A 31 2.34 -18.19 12.65
N GLN A 32 3.57 -18.21 13.18
CA GLN A 32 4.33 -16.98 13.45
C GLN A 32 4.61 -16.16 12.19
N TYR A 33 4.92 -16.85 11.08
CA TYR A 33 5.12 -16.18 9.81
C TYR A 33 3.82 -15.55 9.27
N LEU A 34 2.70 -16.27 9.38
CA LEU A 34 1.39 -15.73 9.02
C LEU A 34 0.98 -14.54 9.92
N ALA A 35 1.35 -14.54 11.20
CA ALA A 35 1.14 -13.41 12.09
C ALA A 35 1.91 -12.17 11.65
N ASP A 36 3.16 -12.34 11.16
CA ASP A 36 3.91 -11.23 10.60
C ASP A 36 3.30 -10.74 9.28
N VAL A 37 2.83 -11.65 8.42
CA VAL A 37 2.06 -11.29 7.20
C VAL A 37 0.80 -10.52 7.57
N ALA A 38 0.05 -10.98 8.56
CA ALA A 38 -1.15 -10.29 9.05
C ALA A 38 -0.84 -8.87 9.52
N ARG A 39 0.26 -8.69 10.28
CA ARG A 39 0.72 -7.39 10.77
C ARG A 39 1.09 -6.44 9.61
N VAL A 40 1.80 -6.94 8.62
CA VAL A 40 2.15 -6.16 7.42
C VAL A 40 0.90 -5.79 6.62
N MET A 41 -0.03 -6.73 6.39
CA MET A 41 -1.27 -6.48 5.67
C MET A 41 -2.18 -5.52 6.44
N ASP A 42 -2.25 -5.61 7.77
CA ASP A 42 -3.03 -4.68 8.60
C ASP A 42 -2.50 -3.25 8.49
N TYR A 43 -1.18 -3.07 8.52
CA TYR A 43 -0.55 -1.78 8.30
C TYR A 43 -0.85 -1.23 6.89
N LEU A 44 -0.74 -2.05 5.84
CA LEU A 44 -1.01 -1.62 4.47
C LEU A 44 -2.49 -1.25 4.26
N VAL A 45 -3.41 -1.98 4.89
CA VAL A 45 -4.85 -1.68 4.86
C VAL A 45 -5.18 -0.41 5.65
N SER A 46 -4.48 -0.12 6.75
CA SER A 46 -4.67 1.13 7.51
C SER A 46 -4.28 2.38 6.74
N GLU A 47 -3.35 2.24 5.79
CA GLU A 47 -2.84 3.30 4.92
C GLU A 47 -3.42 3.21 3.49
N LEU A 48 -4.55 2.51 3.33
CA LEU A 48 -5.16 2.28 2.02
C LEU A 48 -6.05 3.44 1.60
N GLU A 49 -5.76 4.03 0.46
CA GLU A 49 -6.69 4.90 -0.25
C GLU A 49 -7.66 4.03 -1.07
N PHE A 50 -8.90 3.91 -0.61
CA PHE A 50 -9.87 2.94 -1.10
C PHE A 50 -10.26 3.14 -2.57
N ARG A 51 -10.32 4.37 -3.05
CA ARG A 51 -10.74 4.68 -4.42
C ARG A 51 -9.77 4.15 -5.48
N THR A 52 -8.46 4.28 -5.22
CA THR A 52 -7.40 3.85 -6.16
C THR A 52 -6.71 2.57 -5.73
N SER A 53 -7.04 2.05 -4.54
CA SER A 53 -6.39 0.89 -3.90
C SER A 53 -4.89 1.07 -3.68
N LYS A 54 -4.40 2.32 -3.66
CA LYS A 54 -2.99 2.64 -3.41
C LYS A 54 -2.71 2.75 -1.92
N VAL A 55 -1.53 2.32 -1.52
CA VAL A 55 -1.05 2.43 -0.14
C VAL A 55 -0.25 3.71 0.03
N GLY A 56 -0.69 4.56 0.93
CA GLY A 56 -0.07 5.85 1.24
C GLY A 56 -1.02 6.77 1.99
N VAL A 57 -0.58 7.98 2.26
CA VAL A 57 -1.33 8.98 3.02
C VAL A 57 -1.62 10.20 2.16
N VAL A 58 -2.86 10.67 2.22
CA VAL A 58 -3.24 11.96 1.65
C VAL A 58 -2.75 13.07 2.58
N THR A 59 -1.99 14.00 2.04
CA THR A 59 -1.50 15.18 2.76
C THR A 59 -1.91 16.46 2.02
N ALA A 60 -1.76 17.60 2.65
CA ALA A 60 -2.01 18.91 1.99
C ALA A 60 -1.18 19.09 0.71
N ASN A 61 -0.03 18.43 0.61
CA ASN A 61 0.86 18.47 -0.55
C ASN A 61 0.60 17.34 -1.57
N GLY A 62 -0.44 16.53 -1.36
CA GLY A 62 -0.84 15.41 -2.22
C GLY A 62 -0.67 14.04 -1.57
N PHE A 63 -0.62 12.98 -2.40
CA PHE A 63 -0.56 11.60 -1.93
C PHE A 63 0.88 11.14 -1.71
N LEU A 64 1.23 10.84 -0.45
CA LEU A 64 2.56 10.37 -0.04
C LEU A 64 2.61 8.85 -0.02
N LEU A 65 3.42 8.26 -0.91
CA LEU A 65 3.65 6.82 -0.96
C LEU A 65 4.47 6.34 0.25
N ARG A 66 4.14 5.16 0.76
CA ARG A 66 4.91 4.50 1.82
C ARG A 66 6.07 3.69 1.24
N THR A 67 7.26 3.85 1.79
CA THR A 67 8.43 2.98 1.52
C THR A 67 8.34 1.70 2.35
N TRP A 68 9.13 0.67 2.03
CA TRP A 68 9.20 -0.53 2.85
C TRP A 68 9.80 -0.24 4.24
N ALA A 69 10.71 0.72 4.33
CA ALA A 69 11.23 1.22 5.62
C ALA A 69 10.12 1.84 6.49
N ASN A 70 9.17 2.58 5.89
CA ASN A 70 8.00 3.06 6.64
C ASN A 70 7.12 1.92 7.15
N VAL A 71 6.90 0.88 6.32
CA VAL A 71 6.15 -0.32 6.73
C VAL A 71 6.87 -1.05 7.86
N ALA A 72 8.19 -1.22 7.77
CA ALA A 72 9.01 -1.83 8.81
C ALA A 72 8.88 -1.08 10.15
N ARG A 73 9.02 0.23 10.12
CA ARG A 73 8.84 1.07 11.31
C ARG A 73 7.43 0.98 11.89
N GLY A 74 6.40 1.03 11.05
CA GLY A 74 5.00 0.98 11.49
C GLY A 74 4.55 -0.39 11.99
N THR A 75 5.22 -1.47 11.55
CA THR A 75 4.92 -2.84 11.99
C THR A 75 5.82 -3.32 13.12
N GLY A 76 6.94 -2.64 13.39
CA GLY A 76 7.97 -3.11 14.33
C GLY A 76 8.74 -4.35 13.83
N LEU A 77 8.65 -4.67 12.54
CA LEU A 77 9.39 -5.77 11.92
C LEU A 77 10.65 -5.26 11.21
N PRO A 78 11.73 -6.02 11.18
CA PRO A 78 12.89 -5.65 10.38
C PRO A 78 12.53 -5.65 8.88
N GLU A 79 13.18 -4.78 8.09
CA GLU A 79 12.82 -4.57 6.68
C GLU A 79 12.93 -5.84 5.83
N TRP A 80 13.91 -6.70 6.12
CA TRP A 80 14.04 -7.98 5.43
C TRP A 80 12.81 -8.89 5.65
N ARG A 81 12.25 -8.88 6.88
CA ARG A 81 11.05 -9.65 7.23
C ARG A 81 9.82 -9.08 6.54
N VAL A 82 9.69 -7.76 6.49
CA VAL A 82 8.64 -7.09 5.71
C VAL A 82 8.72 -7.49 4.23
N LYS A 83 9.93 -7.51 3.64
CA LYS A 83 10.12 -7.93 2.25
C LYS A 83 9.69 -9.39 2.01
N GLN A 84 9.96 -10.29 2.96
CA GLN A 84 9.47 -11.68 2.88
C GLN A 84 7.93 -11.74 2.94
N CYS A 85 7.30 -11.04 3.88
CA CYS A 85 5.84 -10.98 3.99
C CYS A 85 5.19 -10.40 2.73
N VAL A 86 5.79 -9.36 2.17
CA VAL A 86 5.34 -8.75 0.91
C VAL A 86 5.52 -9.70 -0.27
N LYS A 87 6.62 -10.46 -0.33
CA LYS A 87 6.79 -11.51 -1.35
C LYS A 87 5.66 -12.54 -1.26
N TYR A 88 5.39 -13.04 -0.06
CA TYR A 88 4.27 -13.95 0.20
C TYR A 88 2.92 -13.40 -0.29
N ALA A 89 2.62 -12.13 0.02
CA ALA A 89 1.40 -11.49 -0.42
C ALA A 89 1.34 -11.25 -1.94
N LYS A 90 2.48 -10.97 -2.58
CA LYS A 90 2.58 -10.85 -4.04
C LYS A 90 2.37 -12.19 -4.75
N ASP A 91 2.97 -13.27 -4.24
CA ASP A 91 2.85 -14.61 -4.80
C ASP A 91 1.38 -15.09 -4.78
N ARG A 92 0.56 -14.58 -3.84
CA ARG A 92 -0.90 -14.81 -3.77
C ARG A 92 -1.74 -13.82 -4.58
N GLY A 93 -1.11 -12.84 -5.21
CA GLY A 93 -1.79 -11.78 -5.94
C GLY A 93 -2.53 -10.78 -5.05
N TRP A 94 -2.21 -10.70 -3.76
CA TRP A 94 -2.83 -9.76 -2.81
C TRP A 94 -2.28 -8.34 -2.92
N ILE A 95 -1.03 -8.21 -3.36
CA ILE A 95 -0.34 -6.92 -3.51
C ILE A 95 0.27 -6.85 -4.90
N THR A 96 0.14 -5.70 -5.53
CA THR A 96 0.94 -5.31 -6.68
C THR A 96 1.88 -4.16 -6.29
N SER A 97 3.06 -4.14 -6.88
CA SER A 97 4.04 -3.07 -6.66
C SER A 97 4.75 -2.77 -7.96
N LYS A 98 4.64 -1.52 -8.41
CA LYS A 98 5.35 -1.02 -9.60
C LYS A 98 6.27 0.11 -9.17
N GLN A 99 7.55 -0.01 -9.50
CA GLN A 99 8.53 1.06 -9.27
C GLN A 99 8.72 1.83 -10.59
N PRO A 100 8.22 3.07 -10.69
CA PRO A 100 8.52 3.94 -11.81
C PRO A 100 10.01 4.28 -11.82
N ARG A 101 10.56 4.51 -13.02
CA ARG A 101 11.91 5.02 -13.21
C ARG A 101 11.83 6.31 -14.00
N GLU A 102 12.75 7.21 -13.75
CA GLU A 102 12.91 8.46 -14.48
C GLU A 102 14.34 8.57 -14.98
N ASN A 103 14.50 8.98 -16.24
CA ASN A 103 15.81 9.31 -16.78
C ASN A 103 16.09 10.80 -16.55
N ILE A 104 17.22 11.11 -15.92
CA ILE A 104 17.67 12.47 -15.69
C ILE A 104 19.10 12.56 -16.20
N ASN A 105 19.32 13.31 -17.26
CA ASN A 105 20.63 13.52 -17.89
C ASN A 105 21.34 12.22 -18.33
N GLY A 106 20.59 11.22 -18.76
CA GLY A 106 21.14 9.92 -19.18
C GLY A 106 21.11 8.83 -18.10
N ASP A 107 20.99 9.20 -16.83
CA ASP A 107 20.95 8.26 -15.70
C ASP A 107 19.53 7.86 -15.32
N TRP A 108 19.32 6.58 -15.00
CA TRP A 108 18.03 6.04 -14.58
C TRP A 108 17.89 6.01 -13.06
N TYR A 109 16.95 6.77 -12.53
CA TYR A 109 16.63 6.83 -11.11
C TYR A 109 15.33 6.08 -10.78
N GLY A 110 15.38 5.22 -9.75
CA GLY A 110 14.19 4.56 -9.22
C GLY A 110 13.38 5.52 -8.35
N LEU A 111 12.10 5.71 -8.69
CA LEU A 111 11.15 6.47 -7.85
C LEU A 111 10.53 5.57 -6.79
N ALA A 112 9.81 6.16 -5.81
CA ALA A 112 9.10 5.38 -4.81
C ALA A 112 8.09 4.42 -5.46
N SER A 113 8.07 3.16 -5.01
CA SER A 113 7.20 2.17 -5.60
C SER A 113 5.73 2.41 -5.26
N ILE A 114 4.87 2.35 -6.27
CA ILE A 114 3.41 2.41 -6.13
C ILE A 114 2.93 1.03 -5.72
N LYS A 115 2.42 0.93 -4.50
CA LYS A 115 1.86 -0.30 -3.93
C LYS A 115 0.35 -0.24 -3.99
N ARG A 116 -0.29 -1.35 -4.38
CA ARG A 116 -1.74 -1.50 -4.36
C ARG A 116 -2.11 -2.81 -3.71
N ILE A 117 -3.19 -2.78 -2.91
CA ILE A 117 -3.86 -3.98 -2.45
C ILE A 117 -4.92 -4.34 -3.48
N THR A 118 -4.98 -5.61 -3.88
CA THR A 118 -5.91 -6.07 -4.91
C THR A 118 -7.26 -6.46 -4.31
N ASP A 119 -8.29 -6.47 -5.14
CA ASP A 119 -9.62 -6.96 -4.75
C ASP A 119 -9.58 -8.45 -4.35
N LYS A 120 -8.61 -9.22 -4.91
CA LYS A 120 -8.40 -10.63 -4.54
C LYS A 120 -8.12 -10.79 -3.06
N TYR A 121 -7.29 -9.93 -2.46
CA TYR A 121 -7.02 -9.96 -1.03
C TYR A 121 -8.30 -9.92 -0.21
N PHE A 122 -9.17 -8.95 -0.49
CA PHE A 122 -10.42 -8.78 0.28
C PHE A 122 -11.41 -9.92 0.04
N ARG A 123 -11.40 -10.54 -1.15
CA ARG A 123 -12.20 -11.75 -1.42
C ARG A 123 -11.69 -12.93 -0.61
N ASP A 124 -10.39 -13.21 -0.68
CA ASP A 124 -9.79 -14.37 0.00
C ASP A 124 -10.02 -14.31 1.52
N ILE A 125 -9.84 -13.16 2.14
CA ILE A 125 -10.08 -13.01 3.59
C ILE A 125 -11.56 -12.78 3.98
N GLY A 126 -12.49 -12.78 3.01
CA GLY A 126 -13.94 -12.63 3.27
C GLY A 126 -14.37 -11.22 3.65
N LEU A 127 -13.67 -10.18 3.19
CA LEU A 127 -13.99 -8.77 3.42
C LEU A 127 -14.39 -8.01 2.15
N ASN A 128 -14.75 -8.73 1.08
CA ASN A 128 -15.06 -8.13 -0.22
C ASN A 128 -16.18 -7.08 -0.14
N LEU A 129 -17.29 -7.41 0.52
CA LEU A 129 -18.42 -6.49 0.65
C LEU A 129 -18.04 -5.21 1.42
N ALA A 130 -17.35 -5.35 2.54
CA ALA A 130 -16.89 -4.21 3.33
C ALA A 130 -15.92 -3.32 2.55
N TYR A 131 -15.05 -3.92 1.73
CA TYR A 131 -14.14 -3.20 0.86
C TYR A 131 -14.89 -2.44 -0.25
N LEU A 132 -15.85 -3.06 -0.93
CA LEU A 132 -16.65 -2.41 -1.96
C LEU A 132 -17.45 -1.22 -1.39
N ASN A 133 -18.07 -1.40 -0.22
CA ASN A 133 -18.79 -0.33 0.45
C ASN A 133 -17.85 0.84 0.83
N ALA A 134 -16.65 0.55 1.34
CA ALA A 134 -15.66 1.57 1.66
C ALA A 134 -15.18 2.33 0.40
N LYS A 135 -14.98 1.62 -0.70
CA LYS A 135 -14.60 2.20 -2.00
C LYS A 135 -15.69 3.12 -2.56
N GLN A 136 -16.95 2.69 -2.46
CA GLN A 136 -18.09 3.50 -2.87
C GLN A 136 -18.23 4.76 -1.99
N ALA A 137 -18.14 4.61 -0.66
CA ALA A 137 -18.21 5.74 0.27
C ALA A 137 -17.07 6.75 0.01
N ALA A 138 -15.84 6.28 -0.22
CA ALA A 138 -14.71 7.15 -0.55
C ALA A 138 -14.95 7.93 -1.85
N THR A 139 -15.55 7.31 -2.86
CA THR A 139 -15.89 7.95 -4.13
C THR A 139 -16.98 9.00 -3.95
N GLN A 140 -18.04 8.68 -3.17
CA GLN A 140 -19.13 9.62 -2.87
C GLN A 140 -18.65 10.82 -2.05
N ASN A 141 -17.78 10.59 -1.05
CA ASN A 141 -17.22 11.66 -0.24
C ASN A 141 -16.36 12.63 -1.08
N LEU A 142 -15.56 12.08 -2.02
CA LEU A 142 -14.80 12.93 -2.93
C LEU A 142 -15.71 13.76 -3.84
N LYS A 143 -16.79 13.17 -4.36
CA LYS A 143 -17.78 13.90 -5.17
C LYS A 143 -18.41 15.03 -4.35
N LYS A 144 -18.90 14.75 -3.14
CA LYS A 144 -19.46 15.77 -2.24
C LYS A 144 -18.49 16.91 -1.98
N LEU A 145 -17.21 16.58 -1.74
CA LEU A 145 -16.17 17.59 -1.51
C LEU A 145 -15.90 18.43 -2.78
N SER A 146 -15.87 17.79 -3.95
CA SER A 146 -15.75 18.48 -5.24
C SER A 146 -16.92 19.46 -5.48
N ASP A 147 -18.14 18.99 -5.22
CA ASP A 147 -19.36 19.79 -5.40
C ASP A 147 -19.40 20.98 -4.41
N SER A 148 -18.97 20.78 -3.17
CA SER A 148 -18.97 21.85 -2.15
C SER A 148 -17.86 22.89 -2.35
N THR A 149 -16.76 22.53 -2.98
CA THR A 149 -15.62 23.45 -3.21
C THR A 149 -15.64 24.08 -4.59
N GLY A 150 -16.52 23.64 -5.51
CA GLY A 150 -16.55 24.08 -6.91
C GLY A 150 -15.28 23.67 -7.70
N VAL A 151 -14.37 22.92 -7.09
CA VAL A 151 -13.10 22.50 -7.69
C VAL A 151 -13.19 21.04 -8.09
N HIS A 152 -12.90 20.74 -9.37
CA HIS A 152 -12.87 19.38 -9.84
C HIS A 152 -11.66 18.61 -9.24
N LEU A 153 -11.88 17.92 -8.12
CA LEU A 153 -10.85 17.22 -7.34
C LEU A 153 -10.26 15.95 -8.04
N ARG A 154 -10.45 15.82 -9.35
CA ARG A 154 -9.81 14.77 -10.17
C ARG A 154 -8.29 14.76 -10.08
N TYR A 155 -7.70 15.87 -9.69
CA TYR A 155 -6.25 16.11 -9.67
C TYR A 155 -5.64 16.10 -8.26
N LEU A 156 -6.01 15.16 -7.43
CA LEU A 156 -5.03 14.74 -6.43
C LEU A 156 -3.77 14.36 -7.21
N LEU A 157 -2.73 15.19 -7.11
CA LEU A 157 -1.45 14.99 -7.78
C LEU A 157 -1.08 13.50 -7.71
N THR A 158 -0.91 12.88 -8.88
CA THR A 158 -0.50 11.48 -8.89
C THR A 158 0.80 11.36 -8.10
N PRO A 159 1.05 10.26 -7.40
CA PRO A 159 2.30 10.04 -6.65
C PRO A 159 3.55 10.34 -7.50
N ILE A 160 3.51 10.05 -8.80
CA ILE A 160 4.58 10.31 -9.76
C ILE A 160 4.84 11.82 -9.92
N THR A 161 3.80 12.63 -10.00
CA THR A 161 3.93 14.10 -10.15
C THR A 161 4.52 14.74 -8.90
N LEU A 162 4.16 14.24 -7.72
CA LEU A 162 4.76 14.66 -6.45
C LEU A 162 6.24 14.30 -6.35
N LEU A 163 6.59 13.07 -6.72
CA LEU A 163 7.97 12.59 -6.70
C LEU A 163 8.87 13.42 -7.63
N ARG A 164 8.37 13.81 -8.82
CA ARG A 164 9.07 14.73 -9.72
C ARG A 164 9.29 16.10 -9.10
N LYS A 165 8.31 16.65 -8.39
CA LYS A 165 8.46 17.93 -7.69
C LYS A 165 9.50 17.87 -6.56
N PHE A 166 9.55 16.78 -5.79
CA PHE A 166 10.54 16.60 -4.74
C PHE A 166 11.95 16.38 -5.30
N ALA A 167 12.13 15.57 -6.34
CA ALA A 167 13.39 15.37 -7.00
C ALA A 167 13.98 16.71 -7.54
N ARG A 168 13.15 17.53 -8.21
CA ARG A 168 13.55 18.85 -8.70
C ARG A 168 13.96 19.81 -7.57
N ARG A 169 13.29 19.80 -6.41
CA ARG A 169 13.67 20.63 -5.26
C ARG A 169 15.00 20.17 -4.65
N ALA A 170 15.23 18.87 -4.51
CA ALA A 170 16.49 18.35 -4.00
C ALA A 170 17.68 18.72 -4.90
N THR A 171 17.51 18.67 -6.22
CA THR A 171 18.55 19.08 -7.18
C THR A 171 18.83 20.58 -7.13
N GLN A 172 17.81 21.42 -6.94
CA GLN A 172 18.00 22.86 -6.79
C GLN A 172 18.68 23.26 -5.46
N THR A 173 18.41 22.52 -4.39
CA THR A 173 19.06 22.80 -3.09
C THR A 173 20.54 22.41 -3.10
N ASN A 174 20.91 21.38 -3.84
CA ASN A 174 22.33 20.97 -4.01
C ASN A 174 23.11 21.86 -4.96
N ALA A 175 22.46 22.67 -5.78
CA ALA A 175 23.12 23.59 -6.72
C ALA A 175 23.50 24.94 -6.09
N VAL A 176 23.12 25.18 -4.83
CA VAL A 176 23.33 26.48 -4.14
C VAL A 176 24.47 26.42 -3.11
N THR A 177 25.22 25.33 -3.02
CA THR A 177 26.30 25.27 -2.03
C THR A 177 27.61 24.80 -2.66
N PHE A 178 28.35 25.75 -3.27
CA PHE A 178 29.81 25.82 -3.10
C PHE A 178 30.27 27.21 -3.58
N PRO A 179 30.92 28.01 -2.72
CA PRO A 179 31.70 29.16 -3.12
C PRO A 179 33.00 28.73 -3.76
#